data_f20c79cd280cf9c8cb64943390dd9d82
#
_entry.id   f20c79cd280cf9c8cb64943390dd9d82
#
_cell.length_a   1.000
_cell.length_b   1.000
_cell.length_c   1.000
_cell.angle_alpha   90.00
_cell.angle_beta   90.00
_cell.angle_gamma   90.00
#
_symmetry.space_group_name_H-M   'P 1'
#
loop_
_entity.id
_entity.type
_entity.pdbx_description
1 polymer ?
#
loop_
_entity_poly.entity_id
_entity_poly.type
_entity_poly.pdbx_seq_one_letter_code
_entity_poly.pdbx_strand_id
1 'polypeptide(L)'
;MEKNENLTLRECLLGDRAFYRHVLMVVLPIIVQNTLTNVVALLDNVMVGQVGTLPMSGVAVVGQLLFVYNLAIWGSTSGAGIFGAQFYGRGDMEGVRHTFRFKLLVSTAITAAAIVLFLAAGTPLIEAYISADTSPADAAATLGYAQGYLRIMLVGLIPFGLTQCYAGTLRESGQTVLPMKASMLAMVVNFVFNALLIFGLGPFPRLGVAGAAIATVLSRFVELGIVVVGAHRSTERYPFLQGVYRSFAIPRTLVKSIFIRSMPLLVNEMMWGSGQAVLLQCYSVRGIQAVAALNICNTIAQIFNEVFLSLGNATAIVVGQELGADRLTGARRTAWRMLTLSLASCVVMGTALAVCAPFIPRIYNTEESIRLLATELIRMAALCMPLYGFATCEYFTLRSGGKTFITFLFDSCFTWVVSVPMAYCLSRFTGLNIVVIYLFVNGMDIIKCAIGFVLVKKGVWVRNIVKE
;
A
#
# COMPACT_ATOMS: atom_id res chain seq x y z
N MET A 1 -22.79 -30.39 -12.02
CA MET A 1 -21.86 -31.44 -11.53
C MET A 1 -20.62 -31.32 -12.39
N GLU A 2 -19.61 -30.52 -11.95
CA GLU A 2 -18.30 -30.47 -12.61
C GLU A 2 -17.55 -31.76 -12.26
N LYS A 3 -17.04 -32.43 -13.29
CA LYS A 3 -16.22 -33.64 -13.16
C LYS A 3 -15.10 -33.38 -12.17
N ASN A 4 -14.97 -34.25 -11.16
CA ASN A 4 -13.75 -34.41 -10.37
C ASN A 4 -12.62 -34.84 -11.34
N GLU A 5 -11.98 -33.87 -11.98
CA GLU A 5 -10.70 -34.12 -12.63
C GLU A 5 -9.67 -34.35 -11.51
N ASN A 6 -9.15 -35.56 -11.44
CA ASN A 6 -7.97 -35.91 -10.62
C ASN A 6 -6.77 -35.14 -11.18
N LEU A 7 -6.69 -33.83 -10.83
CA LEU A 7 -5.59 -32.97 -11.20
C LEU A 7 -4.32 -33.45 -10.47
N THR A 8 -3.25 -33.60 -11.20
CA THR A 8 -1.95 -33.86 -10.59
C THR A 8 -1.55 -32.66 -9.71
N LEU A 9 -0.86 -32.94 -8.61
CA LEU A 9 -0.36 -31.93 -7.68
C LEU A 9 0.41 -30.80 -8.43
N ARG A 10 1.11 -31.18 -9.51
CA ARG A 10 1.85 -30.28 -10.39
C ARG A 10 0.93 -29.30 -11.13
N GLU A 11 -0.22 -29.72 -11.63
CA GLU A 11 -1.19 -28.87 -12.34
C GLU A 11 -1.93 -27.92 -11.42
N CYS A 12 -2.03 -28.26 -10.14
CA CYS A 12 -2.58 -27.38 -9.11
C CYS A 12 -1.59 -26.27 -8.70
N LEU A 13 -0.29 -26.56 -8.66
CA LEU A 13 0.73 -25.66 -8.15
C LEU A 13 1.41 -24.84 -9.24
N LEU A 14 1.55 -25.40 -10.45
CA LEU A 14 2.21 -24.74 -11.57
C LEU A 14 1.19 -24.33 -12.63
N GLY A 15 1.27 -23.08 -13.06
CA GLY A 15 0.50 -22.55 -14.16
C GLY A 15 1.12 -22.89 -15.53
N ASP A 16 0.33 -22.81 -16.58
CA ASP A 16 0.82 -22.85 -17.95
C ASP A 16 1.38 -21.46 -18.38
N ARG A 17 1.97 -21.41 -19.55
CA ARG A 17 2.55 -20.17 -20.10
C ARG A 17 1.48 -19.05 -20.26
N ALA A 18 0.26 -19.42 -20.56
CA ALA A 18 -0.85 -18.47 -20.72
C ALA A 18 -1.23 -17.84 -19.38
N PHE A 19 -1.28 -18.64 -18.30
CA PHE A 19 -1.51 -18.17 -16.95
C PHE A 19 -0.44 -17.16 -16.51
N TYR A 20 0.83 -17.52 -16.62
CA TYR A 20 1.91 -16.60 -16.21
C TYR A 20 1.94 -15.33 -17.03
N ARG A 21 1.69 -15.41 -18.35
CA ARG A 21 1.57 -14.23 -19.20
C ARG A 21 0.43 -13.32 -18.74
N HIS A 22 -0.74 -13.88 -18.41
CA HIS A 22 -1.89 -13.10 -17.92
C HIS A 22 -1.57 -12.45 -16.58
N VAL A 23 -1.04 -13.21 -15.63
CA VAL A 23 -0.64 -12.70 -14.31
C VAL A 23 0.40 -11.59 -14.44
N LEU A 24 1.45 -11.77 -15.24
CA LEU A 24 2.49 -10.75 -15.45
C LEU A 24 1.92 -9.48 -16.09
N MET A 25 0.96 -9.58 -17.00
CA MET A 25 0.30 -8.40 -17.58
C MET A 25 -0.50 -7.60 -16.54
N VAL A 26 -0.97 -8.22 -15.47
CA VAL A 26 -1.66 -7.53 -14.36
C VAL A 26 -0.66 -7.04 -13.32
N VAL A 27 0.27 -7.91 -12.90
CA VAL A 27 1.22 -7.65 -11.79
C VAL A 27 2.26 -6.60 -12.14
N LEU A 28 2.90 -6.73 -13.32
CA LEU A 28 4.03 -5.87 -13.66
C LEU A 28 3.68 -4.38 -13.70
N PRO A 29 2.56 -3.96 -14.31
CA PRO A 29 2.15 -2.56 -14.23
C PRO A 29 1.86 -2.08 -12.80
N ILE A 30 1.34 -2.93 -11.92
CA ILE A 30 1.09 -2.58 -10.52
C ILE A 30 2.42 -2.39 -9.78
N ILE A 31 3.39 -3.30 -9.98
CA ILE A 31 4.73 -3.17 -9.39
C ILE A 31 5.37 -1.86 -9.84
N VAL A 32 5.37 -1.59 -11.16
CA VAL A 32 5.94 -0.36 -11.72
C VAL A 32 5.26 0.86 -11.11
N GLN A 33 3.93 0.90 -11.04
CA GLN A 33 3.18 2.00 -10.46
C GLN A 33 3.55 2.25 -8.99
N ASN A 34 3.55 1.21 -8.16
CA ASN A 34 3.86 1.33 -6.73
C ASN A 34 5.32 1.73 -6.50
N THR A 35 6.26 1.14 -7.25
CA THR A 35 7.68 1.51 -7.19
C THR A 35 7.88 2.98 -7.56
N LEU A 36 7.23 3.46 -8.62
CA LEU A 36 7.31 4.86 -9.03
C LEU A 36 6.77 5.80 -7.96
N THR A 37 5.67 5.45 -7.31
CA THR A 37 5.11 6.26 -6.20
C THR A 37 6.11 6.39 -5.05
N ASN A 38 6.80 5.30 -4.70
CA ASN A 38 7.83 5.32 -3.66
C ASN A 38 9.08 6.11 -4.08
N VAL A 39 9.49 5.99 -5.35
CA VAL A 39 10.61 6.78 -5.90
C VAL A 39 10.29 8.28 -5.86
N VAL A 40 9.06 8.69 -6.21
CA VAL A 40 8.63 10.09 -6.12
C VAL A 40 8.75 10.59 -4.67
N ALA A 41 8.23 9.85 -3.70
CA ALA A 41 8.31 10.23 -2.30
C ALA A 41 9.77 10.36 -1.81
N LEU A 42 10.66 9.46 -2.26
CA LEU A 42 12.08 9.53 -1.94
C LEU A 42 12.74 10.77 -2.58
N LEU A 43 12.47 11.04 -3.86
CA LEU A 43 13.00 12.22 -4.56
C LEU A 43 12.53 13.51 -3.93
N ASP A 44 11.25 13.61 -3.56
CA ASP A 44 10.69 14.76 -2.86
C ASP A 44 11.44 15.01 -1.55
N ASN A 45 11.66 13.96 -0.74
CA ASN A 45 12.40 14.07 0.52
C ASN A 45 13.86 14.51 0.32
N VAL A 46 14.54 13.94 -0.68
CA VAL A 46 15.93 14.31 -1.00
C VAL A 46 16.01 15.76 -1.47
N MET A 47 15.13 16.19 -2.36
CA MET A 47 15.14 17.56 -2.91
C MET A 47 14.76 18.60 -1.86
N VAL A 48 13.78 18.31 -1.00
CA VAL A 48 13.44 19.18 0.13
C VAL A 48 14.57 19.21 1.16
N GLY A 49 15.26 18.11 1.38
CA GLY A 49 16.42 18.04 2.26
C GLY A 49 17.57 18.99 1.85
N GLN A 50 17.70 19.31 0.56
CA GLN A 50 18.66 20.31 0.07
C GLN A 50 18.28 21.76 0.46
N VAL A 51 17.02 22.01 0.82
CA VAL A 51 16.56 23.33 1.28
C VAL A 51 16.98 23.60 2.73
N GLY A 52 17.03 22.57 3.56
CA GLY A 52 17.46 22.64 4.96
C GLY A 52 16.76 21.65 5.87
N THR A 53 17.27 21.48 7.07
CA THR A 53 16.77 20.48 8.05
C THR A 53 15.39 20.85 8.62
N LEU A 54 15.14 22.11 8.97
CA LEU A 54 13.84 22.56 9.50
C LEU A 54 12.72 22.44 8.46
N PRO A 55 12.91 22.90 7.19
CA PRO A 55 11.97 22.63 6.10
C PRO A 55 11.68 21.14 5.91
N MET A 56 12.71 20.30 5.89
CA MET A 56 12.58 18.84 5.74
C MET A 56 11.75 18.23 6.89
N SER A 57 12.01 18.65 8.12
CA SER A 57 11.25 18.18 9.30
C SER A 57 9.78 18.55 9.20
N GLY A 58 9.46 19.78 8.77
CA GLY A 58 8.08 20.22 8.55
C GLY A 58 7.35 19.38 7.50
N VAL A 59 8.00 19.09 6.38
CA VAL A 59 7.44 18.21 5.32
C VAL A 59 7.25 16.78 5.83
N ALA A 60 8.20 16.25 6.59
CA ALA A 60 8.10 14.91 7.16
C ALA A 60 6.91 14.75 8.10
N VAL A 61 6.65 15.74 8.98
CA VAL A 61 5.49 15.75 9.88
C VAL A 61 4.18 15.74 9.09
N VAL A 62 4.06 16.61 8.08
CA VAL A 62 2.86 16.61 7.22
C VAL A 62 2.73 15.31 6.45
N GLY A 63 3.84 14.71 6.02
CA GLY A 63 3.88 13.39 5.39
C GLY A 63 3.21 12.32 6.25
N GLN A 64 3.43 12.31 7.57
CA GLN A 64 2.77 11.38 8.49
C GLN A 64 1.25 11.60 8.57
N LEU A 65 0.81 12.85 8.60
CA LEU A 65 -0.63 13.17 8.58
C LEU A 65 -1.30 12.73 7.27
N LEU A 66 -0.64 12.97 6.14
CA LEU A 66 -1.13 12.53 4.82
C LEU A 66 -1.10 11.01 4.67
N PHE A 67 -0.17 10.32 5.32
CA PHE A 67 -0.13 8.86 5.34
C PHE A 67 -1.39 8.27 5.99
N VAL A 68 -1.86 8.84 7.10
CA VAL A 68 -3.12 8.42 7.74
C VAL A 68 -4.31 8.61 6.78
N TYR A 69 -4.37 9.75 6.08
CA TYR A 69 -5.39 9.97 5.05
C TYR A 69 -5.31 8.93 3.92
N ASN A 70 -4.12 8.60 3.44
CA ASN A 70 -3.93 7.59 2.41
C ASN A 70 -4.43 6.21 2.86
N LEU A 71 -4.15 5.80 4.11
CA LEU A 71 -4.66 4.56 4.68
C LEU A 71 -6.19 4.54 4.75
N ALA A 72 -6.82 5.67 5.11
CA ALA A 72 -8.28 5.80 5.15
C ALA A 72 -8.90 5.63 3.75
N ILE A 73 -8.33 6.25 2.72
CA ILE A 73 -8.78 6.08 1.32
C ILE A 73 -8.61 4.62 0.88
N TRP A 74 -7.44 4.03 1.13
CA TRP A 74 -7.14 2.65 0.74
C TRP A 74 -8.07 1.64 1.43
N GLY A 75 -8.20 1.73 2.74
CA GLY A 75 -9.04 0.83 3.52
C GLY A 75 -10.52 0.90 3.09
N SER A 76 -11.04 2.13 2.92
CA SER A 76 -12.45 2.34 2.57
C SER A 76 -12.80 1.91 1.15
N THR A 77 -11.91 2.13 0.17
CA THR A 77 -12.15 1.78 -1.25
C THR A 77 -11.88 0.31 -1.53
N SER A 78 -11.02 -0.33 -0.75
CA SER A 78 -10.58 -1.70 -0.98
C SER A 78 -11.69 -2.74 -0.80
N GLY A 79 -12.63 -2.50 0.12
CA GLY A 79 -13.80 -3.37 0.29
C GLY A 79 -14.74 -3.35 -0.91
N ALA A 80 -14.98 -2.16 -1.50
CA ALA A 80 -15.71 -2.03 -2.75
C ALA A 80 -14.99 -2.72 -3.91
N GLY A 81 -13.65 -2.76 -3.88
CA GLY A 81 -12.83 -3.42 -4.87
C GLY A 81 -13.06 -4.93 -4.99
N ILE A 82 -13.38 -5.59 -3.88
CA ILE A 82 -13.72 -7.02 -3.89
C ILE A 82 -14.98 -7.25 -4.74
N PHE A 83 -16.00 -6.42 -4.55
CA PHE A 83 -17.22 -6.47 -5.36
C PHE A 83 -16.94 -6.09 -6.82
N GLY A 84 -16.13 -5.06 -7.06
CA GLY A 84 -15.75 -4.60 -8.40
C GLY A 84 -15.11 -5.72 -9.23
N ALA A 85 -14.15 -6.45 -8.67
CA ALA A 85 -13.50 -7.57 -9.32
C ALA A 85 -14.48 -8.73 -9.61
N GLN A 86 -15.36 -9.06 -8.66
CA GLN A 86 -16.35 -10.13 -8.86
C GLN A 86 -17.44 -9.73 -9.85
N PHE A 87 -17.98 -8.51 -9.81
CA PHE A 87 -18.94 -8.03 -10.83
C PHE A 87 -18.30 -8.02 -12.22
N TYR A 88 -17.06 -7.58 -12.34
CA TYR A 88 -16.36 -7.62 -13.61
C TYR A 88 -16.19 -9.05 -14.13
N GLY A 89 -15.79 -10.00 -13.26
CA GLY A 89 -15.68 -11.41 -13.60
C GLY A 89 -17.01 -12.04 -14.04
N ARG A 90 -18.14 -11.59 -13.47
CA ARG A 90 -19.50 -11.98 -13.87
C ARG A 90 -19.94 -11.34 -15.19
N GLY A 91 -19.25 -10.32 -15.69
CA GLY A 91 -19.68 -9.51 -16.84
C GLY A 91 -20.75 -8.47 -16.51
N ASP A 92 -21.05 -8.24 -15.23
CA ASP A 92 -22.03 -7.27 -14.76
C ASP A 92 -21.41 -5.86 -14.67
N MET A 93 -21.43 -5.13 -15.78
CA MET A 93 -20.87 -3.78 -15.86
C MET A 93 -21.68 -2.75 -15.08
N GLU A 94 -22.96 -3.02 -14.79
CA GLU A 94 -23.76 -2.15 -13.92
C GLU A 94 -23.34 -2.30 -12.45
N GLY A 95 -23.09 -3.53 -12.00
CA GLY A 95 -22.51 -3.78 -10.68
C GLY A 95 -21.13 -3.11 -10.50
N VAL A 96 -20.25 -3.18 -11.52
CA VAL A 96 -18.98 -2.45 -11.51
C VAL A 96 -19.20 -0.94 -11.42
N ARG A 97 -20.19 -0.39 -12.14
CA ARG A 97 -20.55 1.03 -12.08
C ARG A 97 -21.03 1.44 -10.69
N HIS A 98 -21.85 0.62 -10.04
CA HIS A 98 -22.30 0.89 -8.67
C HIS A 98 -21.14 0.86 -7.66
N THR A 99 -20.20 -0.08 -7.77
CA THR A 99 -19.02 -0.10 -6.90
C THR A 99 -18.12 1.10 -7.13
N PHE A 100 -17.96 1.54 -8.37
CA PHE A 100 -17.20 2.76 -8.69
C PHE A 100 -17.87 4.02 -8.11
N ARG A 101 -19.20 4.18 -8.25
CA ARG A 101 -19.96 5.27 -7.62
C ARG A 101 -19.80 5.28 -6.11
N PHE A 102 -19.85 4.10 -5.47
CA PHE A 102 -19.64 3.98 -4.04
C PHE A 102 -18.25 4.48 -3.64
N LYS A 103 -17.19 4.07 -4.36
CA LYS A 103 -15.81 4.54 -4.12
C LYS A 103 -15.72 6.05 -4.26
N LEU A 104 -16.32 6.64 -5.31
CA LEU A 104 -16.32 8.09 -5.51
C LEU A 104 -16.98 8.82 -4.34
N LEU A 105 -18.15 8.38 -3.89
CA LEU A 105 -18.87 9.01 -2.79
C LEU A 105 -18.10 8.91 -1.46
N VAL A 106 -17.61 7.72 -1.13
CA VAL A 106 -16.87 7.51 0.12
C VAL A 106 -15.53 8.24 0.09
N SER A 107 -14.79 8.16 -1.01
CA SER A 107 -13.51 8.88 -1.14
C SER A 107 -13.70 10.39 -1.06
N THR A 108 -14.75 10.94 -1.70
CA THR A 108 -15.07 12.38 -1.62
C THR A 108 -15.45 12.77 -0.19
N ALA A 109 -16.25 11.95 0.51
CA ALA A 109 -16.61 12.20 1.90
C ALA A 109 -15.39 12.20 2.84
N ILE A 110 -14.52 11.20 2.70
CA ILE A 110 -13.27 11.11 3.49
C ILE A 110 -12.35 12.29 3.17
N THR A 111 -12.21 12.65 1.89
CA THR A 111 -11.38 13.79 1.48
C THR A 111 -11.92 15.10 2.05
N ALA A 112 -13.23 15.32 1.99
CA ALA A 112 -13.85 16.50 2.58
C ALA A 112 -13.66 16.55 4.10
N ALA A 113 -13.88 15.43 4.80
CA ALA A 113 -13.64 15.32 6.24
C ALA A 113 -12.17 15.56 6.59
N ALA A 114 -11.22 15.03 5.83
CA ALA A 114 -9.79 15.25 6.04
C ALA A 114 -9.41 16.74 5.82
N ILE A 115 -9.94 17.40 4.78
CA ILE A 115 -9.71 18.82 4.53
C ILE A 115 -10.25 19.64 5.71
N VAL A 116 -11.48 19.39 6.16
CA VAL A 116 -12.07 20.09 7.31
C VAL A 116 -11.24 19.85 8.59
N LEU A 117 -10.84 18.61 8.85
CA LEU A 117 -10.01 18.27 10.01
C LEU A 117 -8.67 19.01 9.97
N PHE A 118 -7.98 18.99 8.84
CA PHE A 118 -6.66 19.62 8.73
C PHE A 118 -6.74 21.16 8.73
N LEU A 119 -7.83 21.74 8.26
CA LEU A 119 -8.06 23.19 8.39
C LEU A 119 -8.39 23.59 9.83
N ALA A 120 -9.17 22.79 10.55
CA ALA A 120 -9.59 23.09 11.92
C ALA A 120 -8.52 22.72 12.97
N ALA A 121 -7.84 21.61 12.80
CA ALA A 121 -6.93 21.03 13.79
C ALA A 121 -5.50 20.79 13.27
N GLY A 122 -5.15 21.32 12.09
CA GLY A 122 -3.82 21.08 11.48
C GLY A 122 -2.67 21.58 12.36
N THR A 123 -2.82 22.73 12.97
CA THR A 123 -1.78 23.29 13.87
C THR A 123 -1.53 22.39 15.08
N PRO A 124 -2.50 22.04 15.92
CA PRO A 124 -2.25 21.15 17.07
C PRO A 124 -1.80 19.75 16.65
N LEU A 125 -2.25 19.26 15.49
CA LEU A 125 -1.76 17.99 14.97
C LEU A 125 -0.28 18.02 14.58
N ILE A 126 0.20 19.12 13.99
CA ILE A 126 1.60 19.31 13.66
C ILE A 126 2.43 19.48 14.95
N GLU A 127 1.96 20.30 15.88
CA GLU A 127 2.64 20.55 17.17
C GLU A 127 2.84 19.26 17.96
N ALA A 128 1.90 18.33 17.92
CA ALA A 128 2.01 17.03 18.58
C ALA A 128 3.19 16.16 18.08
N TYR A 129 3.71 16.44 16.89
CA TYR A 129 4.89 15.76 16.34
C TYR A 129 6.21 16.51 16.59
N ILE A 130 6.15 17.76 17.02
CA ILE A 130 7.36 18.54 17.34
C ILE A 130 7.82 18.18 18.75
N SER A 131 9.08 17.76 18.89
CA SER A 131 9.62 17.34 20.18
C SER A 131 9.66 18.53 21.16
N ALA A 132 9.31 18.25 22.41
CA ALA A 132 9.37 19.23 23.51
C ALA A 132 10.79 19.76 23.78
N ASP A 133 11.83 19.02 23.37
CA ASP A 133 13.23 19.41 23.53
C ASP A 133 13.72 20.34 22.41
N THR A 134 12.86 20.65 21.40
CA THR A 134 13.22 21.54 20.29
C THR A 134 13.23 23.00 20.77
N SER A 135 14.23 23.78 20.31
CA SER A 135 14.25 25.21 20.66
C SER A 135 12.97 25.90 20.19
N PRO A 136 12.42 26.90 20.94
CA PRO A 136 11.19 27.59 20.55
C PRO A 136 11.25 28.22 19.15
N ALA A 137 12.43 28.71 18.74
CA ALA A 137 12.66 29.30 17.42
C ALA A 137 12.58 28.25 16.30
N ASP A 138 13.22 27.09 16.49
CA ASP A 138 13.21 25.99 15.52
C ASP A 138 11.83 25.34 15.45
N ALA A 139 11.14 25.19 16.57
CA ALA A 139 9.77 24.69 16.63
C ALA A 139 8.81 25.60 15.85
N ALA A 140 8.89 26.92 16.05
CA ALA A 140 8.08 27.89 15.31
C ALA A 140 8.39 27.89 13.81
N ALA A 141 9.67 27.79 13.43
CA ALA A 141 10.09 27.72 12.04
C ALA A 141 9.58 26.42 11.37
N THR A 142 9.75 25.27 12.02
CA THR A 142 9.25 23.96 11.54
C THR A 142 7.75 23.97 11.37
N LEU A 143 7.01 24.52 12.35
CA LEU A 143 5.55 24.71 12.28
C LEU A 143 5.14 25.56 11.08
N GLY A 144 5.85 26.69 10.84
CA GLY A 144 5.57 27.57 9.70
C GLY A 144 5.73 26.85 8.35
N TYR A 145 6.83 26.10 8.17
CA TYR A 145 7.04 25.29 6.96
C TYR A 145 5.98 24.19 6.81
N ALA A 146 5.66 23.48 7.88
CA ALA A 146 4.65 22.45 7.88
C ALA A 146 3.26 22.99 7.51
N GLN A 147 2.83 24.11 8.11
CA GLN A 147 1.55 24.74 7.80
C GLN A 147 1.48 25.22 6.35
N GLY A 148 2.53 25.86 5.85
CA GLY A 148 2.61 26.30 4.45
C GLY A 148 2.50 25.13 3.49
N TYR A 149 3.24 24.06 3.74
CA TYR A 149 3.20 22.83 2.95
C TYR A 149 1.81 22.16 3.02
N LEU A 150 1.24 21.99 4.22
CA LEU A 150 -0.08 21.36 4.41
C LEU A 150 -1.17 22.10 3.64
N ARG A 151 -1.24 23.43 3.74
CA ARG A 151 -2.25 24.23 3.04
C ARG A 151 -2.28 23.97 1.53
N ILE A 152 -1.13 23.88 0.91
CA ILE A 152 -1.01 23.58 -0.53
C ILE A 152 -1.42 22.11 -0.80
N MET A 153 -0.95 21.18 0.03
CA MET A 153 -1.24 19.76 -0.12
C MET A 153 -2.72 19.41 0.04
N LEU A 154 -3.52 20.21 0.80
CA LEU A 154 -4.97 20.01 0.91
C LEU A 154 -5.67 20.02 -0.46
N VAL A 155 -5.22 20.87 -1.38
CA VAL A 155 -5.74 20.90 -2.76
C VAL A 155 -5.43 19.57 -3.48
N GLY A 156 -4.26 18.99 -3.21
CA GLY A 156 -3.81 17.73 -3.80
C GLY A 156 -4.53 16.48 -3.26
N LEU A 157 -5.29 16.56 -2.15
CA LEU A 157 -6.07 15.44 -1.65
C LEU A 157 -7.22 15.09 -2.60
N ILE A 158 -7.82 16.08 -3.25
CA ILE A 158 -8.93 15.88 -4.18
C ILE A 158 -8.52 15.01 -5.38
N PRO A 159 -7.51 15.41 -6.18
CA PRO A 159 -7.09 14.59 -7.31
C PRO A 159 -6.54 13.22 -6.87
N PHE A 160 -5.89 13.12 -5.70
CA PHE A 160 -5.43 11.84 -5.18
C PHE A 160 -6.58 10.87 -4.92
N GLY A 161 -7.61 11.28 -4.16
CA GLY A 161 -8.75 10.43 -3.84
C GLY A 161 -9.50 9.96 -5.10
N LEU A 162 -9.72 10.87 -6.06
CA LEU A 162 -10.36 10.54 -7.33
C LEU A 162 -9.50 9.58 -8.18
N THR A 163 -8.19 9.81 -8.26
CA THR A 163 -7.27 8.92 -8.98
C THR A 163 -7.31 7.51 -8.40
N GLN A 164 -7.34 7.36 -7.06
CA GLN A 164 -7.42 6.03 -6.43
C GLN A 164 -8.73 5.30 -6.79
N CYS A 165 -9.85 6.00 -6.90
CA CYS A 165 -11.13 5.41 -7.33
C CYS A 165 -11.06 4.89 -8.77
N TYR A 166 -10.55 5.72 -9.70
CA TYR A 166 -10.40 5.33 -11.10
C TYR A 166 -9.38 4.22 -11.29
N ALA A 167 -8.16 4.41 -10.78
CA ALA A 167 -7.07 3.45 -10.92
C ALA A 167 -7.41 2.12 -10.26
N GLY A 168 -8.06 2.14 -9.08
CA GLY A 168 -8.54 0.95 -8.39
C GLY A 168 -9.54 0.16 -9.24
N THR A 169 -10.56 0.84 -9.79
CA THR A 169 -11.59 0.16 -10.60
C THR A 169 -11.03 -0.37 -11.93
N LEU A 170 -10.11 0.36 -12.56
CA LEU A 170 -9.41 -0.12 -13.75
C LEU A 170 -8.57 -1.36 -13.43
N ARG A 171 -7.84 -1.37 -12.31
CA ARG A 171 -7.06 -2.54 -11.87
C ARG A 171 -7.95 -3.76 -11.61
N GLU A 172 -9.07 -3.58 -10.92
CA GLU A 172 -10.07 -4.63 -10.64
C GLU A 172 -10.69 -5.22 -11.91
N SER A 173 -10.75 -4.40 -12.98
CA SER A 173 -11.15 -4.82 -14.33
C SER A 173 -9.99 -5.41 -15.14
N GLY A 174 -8.82 -5.68 -14.54
CA GLY A 174 -7.62 -6.19 -15.20
C GLY A 174 -6.90 -5.16 -16.08
N GLN A 175 -7.31 -3.89 -16.07
CA GLN A 175 -6.77 -2.84 -16.92
C GLN A 175 -5.73 -2.00 -16.17
N THR A 176 -4.55 -2.56 -15.97
CA THR A 176 -3.49 -1.97 -15.11
C THR A 176 -2.54 -1.02 -15.85
N VAL A 177 -2.52 -1.06 -17.19
CA VAL A 177 -1.56 -0.31 -18.02
C VAL A 177 -1.85 1.20 -18.03
N LEU A 178 -3.13 1.61 -18.07
CA LEU A 178 -3.48 3.04 -18.10
C LEU A 178 -3.08 3.76 -16.78
N PRO A 179 -3.42 3.23 -15.60
CA PRO A 179 -2.93 3.79 -14.33
C PRO A 179 -1.40 3.86 -14.25
N MET A 180 -0.70 2.81 -14.69
CA MET A 180 0.78 2.80 -14.72
C MET A 180 1.34 3.94 -15.57
N LYS A 181 0.85 4.11 -16.80
CA LYS A 181 1.30 5.20 -17.69
C LYS A 181 1.02 6.58 -17.11
N ALA A 182 -0.13 6.75 -16.45
CA ALA A 182 -0.48 7.99 -15.77
C ALA A 182 0.50 8.32 -14.63
N SER A 183 0.81 7.35 -13.78
CA SER A 183 1.79 7.52 -12.69
C SER A 183 3.20 7.78 -13.23
N MET A 184 3.62 7.12 -14.32
CA MET A 184 4.92 7.40 -14.97
C MET A 184 5.03 8.86 -15.42
N LEU A 185 4.01 9.39 -16.11
CA LEU A 185 4.05 10.77 -16.55
C LEU A 185 3.94 11.76 -15.40
N ALA A 186 3.11 11.45 -14.39
CA ALA A 186 3.01 12.25 -13.18
C ALA A 186 4.37 12.33 -12.44
N MET A 187 5.14 11.23 -12.39
CA MET A 187 6.48 11.22 -11.81
C MET A 187 7.42 12.18 -12.55
N VAL A 188 7.43 12.14 -13.88
CA VAL A 188 8.27 13.04 -14.69
C VAL A 188 7.86 14.50 -14.42
N VAL A 189 6.57 14.80 -14.39
CA VAL A 189 6.05 16.15 -14.08
C VAL A 189 6.47 16.57 -12.69
N ASN A 190 6.29 15.72 -11.69
CA ASN A 190 6.71 16.00 -10.30
C ASN A 190 8.21 16.33 -10.23
N PHE A 191 9.07 15.48 -10.81
CA PHE A 191 10.51 15.67 -10.79
C PHE A 191 10.94 16.99 -11.46
N VAL A 192 10.39 17.28 -12.66
CA VAL A 192 10.71 18.51 -13.39
C VAL A 192 10.28 19.74 -12.61
N PHE A 193 9.02 19.77 -12.12
CA PHE A 193 8.52 20.93 -11.39
C PHE A 193 9.15 21.07 -10.00
N ASN A 194 9.54 19.98 -9.35
CA ASN A 194 10.36 20.05 -8.14
C ASN A 194 11.68 20.77 -8.42
N ALA A 195 12.41 20.38 -9.48
CA ALA A 195 13.66 21.02 -9.83
C ALA A 195 13.46 22.52 -10.15
N LEU A 196 12.42 22.87 -10.90
CA LEU A 196 12.14 24.26 -11.27
C LEU A 196 11.71 25.12 -10.08
N LEU A 197 10.81 24.61 -9.23
CA LEU A 197 10.16 25.43 -8.18
C LEU A 197 10.91 25.39 -6.85
N ILE A 198 11.59 24.29 -6.49
CA ILE A 198 12.37 24.22 -5.23
C ILE A 198 13.61 25.09 -5.37
N PHE A 199 14.34 24.97 -6.47
CA PHE A 199 15.64 25.63 -6.66
C PHE A 199 15.55 26.95 -7.43
N GLY A 200 14.41 27.24 -8.08
CA GLY A 200 14.24 28.45 -8.86
C GLY A 200 15.04 28.43 -10.16
N LEU A 201 14.96 27.34 -10.93
CA LEU A 201 15.69 27.21 -12.18
C LEU A 201 14.97 27.94 -13.33
N GLY A 202 15.73 28.64 -14.15
CA GLY A 202 15.20 29.39 -15.31
C GLY A 202 14.35 30.59 -14.85
N PRO A 203 13.15 30.80 -15.44
CA PRO A 203 12.27 31.95 -15.11
C PRO A 203 11.44 31.73 -13.82
N PHE A 204 11.59 30.60 -13.12
CA PHE A 204 10.78 30.26 -11.99
C PHE A 204 11.33 30.81 -10.67
N PRO A 205 10.48 31.30 -9.76
CA PRO A 205 10.92 31.77 -8.44
C PRO A 205 11.37 30.57 -7.57
N ARG A 206 12.36 30.81 -6.70
CA ARG A 206 12.77 29.82 -5.69
C ARG A 206 11.74 29.78 -4.57
N LEU A 207 10.88 28.77 -4.58
CA LEU A 207 9.80 28.61 -3.60
C LEU A 207 10.14 27.61 -2.46
N GLY A 208 11.26 26.87 -2.57
CA GLY A 208 11.65 25.90 -1.56
C GLY A 208 10.57 24.85 -1.29
N VAL A 209 10.15 24.71 -0.03
CA VAL A 209 9.13 23.73 0.41
C VAL A 209 7.77 23.95 -0.26
N ALA A 210 7.34 25.22 -0.46
CA ALA A 210 6.10 25.51 -1.16
C ALA A 210 6.16 25.05 -2.63
N GLY A 211 7.35 25.16 -3.24
CA GLY A 211 7.60 24.64 -4.58
C GLY A 211 7.42 23.12 -4.68
N ALA A 212 7.91 22.37 -3.69
CA ALA A 212 7.70 20.92 -3.60
C ALA A 212 6.22 20.55 -3.49
N ALA A 213 5.46 21.26 -2.63
CA ALA A 213 4.02 21.03 -2.50
C ALA A 213 3.27 21.29 -3.81
N ILE A 214 3.58 22.43 -4.50
CA ILE A 214 2.95 22.79 -5.77
C ILE A 214 3.28 21.73 -6.84
N ALA A 215 4.53 21.28 -6.95
CA ALA A 215 4.93 20.25 -7.91
C ALA A 215 4.19 18.93 -7.68
N THR A 216 4.05 18.53 -6.42
CA THR A 216 3.31 17.32 -6.03
C THR A 216 1.82 17.46 -6.35
N VAL A 217 1.20 18.58 -6.04
CA VAL A 217 -0.22 18.83 -6.36
C VAL A 217 -0.44 18.82 -7.87
N LEU A 218 0.43 19.51 -8.63
CA LEU A 218 0.34 19.56 -10.08
C LEU A 218 0.45 18.15 -10.70
N SER A 219 1.42 17.36 -10.26
CA SER A 219 1.59 15.98 -10.74
C SER A 219 0.36 15.11 -10.47
N ARG A 220 -0.31 15.27 -9.32
CA ARG A 220 -1.57 14.57 -9.00
C ARG A 220 -2.72 14.98 -9.92
N PHE A 221 -2.84 16.27 -10.29
CA PHE A 221 -3.82 16.70 -11.29
C PHE A 221 -3.52 16.14 -12.68
N VAL A 222 -2.26 16.09 -13.07
CA VAL A 222 -1.84 15.47 -14.34
C VAL A 222 -2.18 13.97 -14.34
N GLU A 223 -1.87 13.26 -13.27
CA GLU A 223 -2.22 11.84 -13.12
C GLU A 223 -3.73 11.60 -13.25
N LEU A 224 -4.53 12.37 -12.51
CA LEU A 224 -5.98 12.32 -12.60
C LEU A 224 -6.47 12.59 -14.03
N GLY A 225 -5.96 13.66 -14.64
CA GLY A 225 -6.33 14.06 -16.00
C GLY A 225 -6.09 12.94 -17.01
N ILE A 226 -4.91 12.30 -16.95
CA ILE A 226 -4.55 11.19 -17.86
C ILE A 226 -5.47 10.00 -17.65
N VAL A 227 -5.70 9.60 -16.39
CA VAL A 227 -6.55 8.45 -16.07
C VAL A 227 -7.99 8.72 -16.49
N VAL A 228 -8.56 9.88 -16.14
CA VAL A 228 -9.94 10.25 -16.48
C VAL A 228 -10.13 10.37 -18.00
N VAL A 229 -9.29 11.18 -18.66
CA VAL A 229 -9.40 11.38 -20.11
C VAL A 229 -9.14 10.09 -20.87
N GLY A 230 -8.11 9.33 -20.49
CA GLY A 230 -7.79 8.05 -21.13
C GLY A 230 -8.91 7.02 -20.94
N ALA A 231 -9.52 6.95 -19.76
CA ALA A 231 -10.62 6.04 -19.49
C ALA A 231 -11.91 6.44 -20.22
N HIS A 232 -12.27 7.72 -20.23
CA HIS A 232 -13.49 8.21 -20.90
C HIS A 232 -13.39 8.26 -22.43
N ARG A 233 -12.18 8.39 -23.01
CA ARG A 233 -11.99 8.28 -24.46
C ARG A 233 -12.10 6.85 -24.98
N SER A 234 -11.92 5.86 -24.10
CA SER A 234 -11.94 4.44 -24.46
C SER A 234 -13.13 3.72 -23.81
N THR A 235 -14.33 4.30 -23.87
CA THR A 235 -15.55 3.76 -23.23
C THR A 235 -15.96 2.40 -23.78
N GLU A 236 -15.58 2.05 -25.02
CA GLU A 236 -15.75 0.69 -25.54
C GLU A 236 -14.93 -0.34 -24.75
N ARG A 237 -13.73 0.04 -24.34
CA ARG A 237 -12.86 -0.79 -23.50
C ARG A 237 -13.28 -0.79 -22.03
N TYR A 238 -13.92 0.30 -21.57
CA TYR A 238 -14.36 0.51 -20.19
C TYR A 238 -15.86 0.76 -20.10
N PRO A 239 -16.73 -0.24 -20.41
CA PRO A 239 -18.18 -0.06 -20.50
C PRO A 239 -18.84 0.42 -19.22
N PHE A 240 -18.23 0.13 -18.06
CA PHE A 240 -18.74 0.57 -16.77
C PHE A 240 -18.73 2.10 -16.58
N LEU A 241 -17.94 2.85 -17.37
CA LEU A 241 -17.91 4.31 -17.33
C LEU A 241 -19.06 4.96 -18.12
N GLN A 242 -19.72 4.21 -19.00
CA GLN A 242 -20.84 4.75 -19.78
C GLN A 242 -22.00 5.13 -18.85
N GLY A 243 -22.32 6.43 -18.81
CA GLY A 243 -23.42 6.95 -18.00
C GLY A 243 -23.17 6.89 -16.48
N VAL A 244 -21.93 6.76 -16.03
CA VAL A 244 -21.58 6.65 -14.62
C VAL A 244 -22.04 7.87 -13.80
N TYR A 245 -22.01 9.07 -14.38
CA TYR A 245 -22.41 10.32 -13.74
C TYR A 245 -23.88 10.73 -13.97
N ARG A 246 -24.66 9.93 -14.74
CA ARG A 246 -26.09 10.22 -14.97
C ARG A 246 -26.93 10.05 -13.70
N SER A 247 -26.52 9.17 -12.82
CA SER A 247 -27.17 8.94 -11.53
C SER A 247 -26.13 8.45 -10.53
N PHE A 248 -26.20 8.91 -9.28
CA PHE A 248 -25.44 8.37 -8.16
C PHE A 248 -26.24 7.39 -7.30
N ALA A 249 -27.39 6.95 -7.79
CA ALA A 249 -28.18 5.91 -7.11
C ALA A 249 -27.42 4.58 -7.08
N ILE A 250 -27.36 4.00 -5.90
CA ILE A 250 -26.76 2.68 -5.64
C ILE A 250 -27.78 1.89 -4.83
N PRO A 251 -28.05 0.61 -5.14
CA PRO A 251 -28.96 -0.23 -4.36
C PRO A 251 -28.53 -0.26 -2.87
N ARG A 252 -29.46 0.00 -1.96
CA ARG A 252 -29.18 0.07 -0.51
C ARG A 252 -28.58 -1.24 0.03
N THR A 253 -29.00 -2.37 -0.49
CA THR A 253 -28.48 -3.69 -0.15
C THR A 253 -26.99 -3.80 -0.49
N LEU A 254 -26.60 -3.32 -1.68
CA LEU A 254 -25.19 -3.30 -2.11
C LEU A 254 -24.35 -2.34 -1.25
N VAL A 255 -24.86 -1.13 -0.98
CA VAL A 255 -24.19 -0.17 -0.09
C VAL A 255 -23.91 -0.80 1.28
N LYS A 256 -24.93 -1.43 1.89
CA LYS A 256 -24.78 -2.12 3.18
C LYS A 256 -23.75 -3.24 3.10
N SER A 257 -23.81 -4.06 2.05
CA SER A 257 -22.89 -5.19 1.85
C SER A 257 -21.44 -4.73 1.67
N ILE A 258 -21.22 -3.68 0.88
CA ILE A 258 -19.88 -3.09 0.69
C ILE A 258 -19.39 -2.49 2.01
N PHE A 259 -20.22 -1.72 2.71
CA PHE A 259 -19.85 -1.07 3.96
C PHE A 259 -19.42 -2.08 5.04
N ILE A 260 -20.21 -3.13 5.25
CA ILE A 260 -19.91 -4.21 6.22
C ILE A 260 -18.55 -4.86 5.90
N ARG A 261 -18.20 -5.04 4.61
CA ARG A 261 -16.93 -5.66 4.22
C ARG A 261 -15.76 -4.67 4.14
N SER A 262 -16.04 -3.39 3.97
CA SER A 262 -15.01 -2.33 3.96
C SER A 262 -14.55 -1.95 5.37
N MET A 263 -15.46 -1.95 6.36
CA MET A 263 -15.14 -1.55 7.73
C MET A 263 -14.00 -2.36 8.38
N PRO A 264 -13.98 -3.69 8.34
CA PRO A 264 -12.87 -4.46 8.87
C PRO A 264 -11.54 -4.15 8.16
N LEU A 265 -11.57 -3.85 6.86
CA LEU A 265 -10.37 -3.49 6.11
C LEU A 265 -9.86 -2.10 6.47
N LEU A 266 -10.75 -1.12 6.64
CA LEU A 266 -10.37 0.21 7.10
C LEU A 266 -9.72 0.15 8.48
N VAL A 267 -10.34 -0.57 9.41
CA VAL A 267 -9.79 -0.78 10.77
C VAL A 267 -8.44 -1.52 10.68
N ASN A 268 -8.33 -2.51 9.78
CA ASN A 268 -7.08 -3.23 9.55
C ASN A 268 -5.94 -2.30 9.15
N GLU A 269 -6.14 -1.44 8.17
CA GLU A 269 -5.10 -0.51 7.69
C GLU A 269 -4.66 0.45 8.82
N MET A 270 -5.61 0.99 9.58
CA MET A 270 -5.33 1.89 10.70
C MET A 270 -4.56 1.18 11.83
N MET A 271 -4.99 -0.03 12.20
CA MET A 271 -4.33 -0.82 13.23
C MET A 271 -2.95 -1.34 12.77
N TRP A 272 -2.82 -1.69 11.50
CA TRP A 272 -1.52 -2.09 10.94
C TRP A 272 -0.52 -0.94 11.02
N GLY A 273 -0.90 0.25 10.55
CA GLY A 273 -0.02 1.43 10.59
C GLY A 273 0.40 1.80 12.02
N SER A 274 -0.55 1.82 12.96
CA SER A 274 -0.25 2.08 14.38
C SER A 274 0.61 0.97 14.99
N GLY A 275 0.39 -0.29 14.62
CA GLY A 275 1.19 -1.43 15.06
C GLY A 275 2.66 -1.32 14.65
N GLN A 276 2.93 -0.88 13.40
CA GLN A 276 4.31 -0.66 12.94
C GLN A 276 5.02 0.44 13.75
N ALA A 277 4.31 1.52 14.08
CA ALA A 277 4.86 2.59 14.93
C ALA A 277 5.22 2.09 16.33
N VAL A 278 4.32 1.30 16.96
CA VAL A 278 4.55 0.72 18.29
C VAL A 278 5.69 -0.30 18.27
N LEU A 279 5.81 -1.12 17.22
CA LEU A 279 6.94 -2.04 17.06
C LEU A 279 8.27 -1.29 17.02
N LEU A 280 8.37 -0.21 16.24
CA LEU A 280 9.56 0.62 16.19
C LEU A 280 9.88 1.22 17.57
N GLN A 281 8.86 1.68 18.30
CA GLN A 281 9.01 2.18 19.67
C GLN A 281 9.50 1.07 20.63
N CYS A 282 9.01 -0.17 20.50
CA CYS A 282 9.52 -1.29 21.30
C CYS A 282 11.02 -1.54 21.04
N TYR A 283 11.45 -1.44 19.80
CA TYR A 283 12.85 -1.63 19.42
C TYR A 283 13.74 -0.47 19.84
N SER A 284 13.23 0.76 19.94
CA SER A 284 13.99 1.96 20.29
C SER A 284 14.66 1.90 21.67
N VAL A 285 14.13 1.08 22.58
CA VAL A 285 14.71 0.82 23.91
C VAL A 285 16.13 0.25 23.81
N ARG A 286 16.51 -0.35 22.68
CA ARG A 286 17.84 -0.91 22.42
C ARG A 286 18.89 0.13 21.99
N GLY A 287 18.52 1.42 22.00
CA GLY A 287 19.40 2.54 21.73
C GLY A 287 19.28 3.12 20.32
N ILE A 288 19.87 4.30 20.16
CA ILE A 288 19.79 5.10 18.93
C ILE A 288 20.41 4.37 17.73
N GLN A 289 21.49 3.61 17.94
CA GLN A 289 22.14 2.83 16.87
C GLN A 289 21.20 1.75 16.31
N ALA A 290 20.42 1.09 17.18
CA ALA A 290 19.42 0.10 16.75
C ALA A 290 18.30 0.75 15.91
N VAL A 291 17.82 1.93 16.31
CA VAL A 291 16.81 2.68 15.54
C VAL A 291 17.36 3.10 14.18
N ALA A 292 18.58 3.61 14.12
CA ALA A 292 19.21 4.01 12.87
C ALA A 292 19.37 2.81 11.90
N ALA A 293 19.86 1.68 12.41
CA ALA A 293 20.01 0.45 11.63
C ALA A 293 18.67 -0.11 11.15
N LEU A 294 17.63 -0.08 12.00
CA LEU A 294 16.26 -0.49 11.63
C LEU A 294 15.66 0.41 10.56
N ASN A 295 15.90 1.72 10.62
CA ASN A 295 15.40 2.64 9.60
C ASN A 295 16.03 2.34 8.23
N ILE A 296 17.34 2.06 8.18
CA ILE A 296 18.00 1.61 6.95
C ILE A 296 17.37 0.29 6.46
N CYS A 297 17.24 -0.71 7.36
CA CYS A 297 16.65 -2.00 7.04
C CYS A 297 15.22 -1.85 6.50
N ASN A 298 14.35 -1.10 7.19
CA ASN A 298 12.95 -0.92 6.81
C ASN A 298 12.81 -0.19 5.47
N THR A 299 13.61 0.84 5.21
CA THR A 299 13.58 1.56 3.92
C THR A 299 13.86 0.62 2.75
N ILE A 300 14.83 -0.26 2.90
CA ILE A 300 15.18 -1.22 1.85
C ILE A 300 14.15 -2.34 1.76
N ALA A 301 13.74 -2.90 2.90
CA ALA A 301 12.73 -3.97 2.93
C ALA A 301 11.41 -3.53 2.27
N GLN A 302 10.99 -2.28 2.45
CA GLN A 302 9.79 -1.74 1.81
C GLN A 302 9.83 -1.83 0.28
N ILE A 303 10.96 -1.53 -0.35
CA ILE A 303 11.11 -1.60 -1.81
C ILE A 303 10.84 -3.04 -2.31
N PHE A 304 11.36 -4.03 -1.59
CA PHE A 304 11.14 -5.44 -1.93
C PHE A 304 9.72 -5.90 -1.59
N ASN A 305 9.16 -5.42 -0.48
CA ASN A 305 7.80 -5.76 -0.05
C ASN A 305 6.73 -5.26 -1.03
N GLU A 306 6.98 -4.17 -1.76
CA GLU A 306 6.06 -3.67 -2.80
C GLU A 306 5.79 -4.71 -3.91
N VAL A 307 6.77 -5.55 -4.23
CA VAL A 307 6.59 -6.64 -5.20
C VAL A 307 5.56 -7.65 -4.67
N PHE A 308 5.62 -7.98 -3.39
CA PHE A 308 4.71 -8.96 -2.77
C PHE A 308 3.32 -8.40 -2.54
N LEU A 309 3.24 -7.13 -2.16
CA LEU A 309 1.96 -6.42 -2.06
C LEU A 309 1.27 -6.33 -3.43
N SER A 310 2.04 -6.08 -4.48
CA SER A 310 1.53 -6.06 -5.86
C SER A 310 1.06 -7.44 -6.34
N LEU A 311 1.80 -8.50 -6.00
CA LEU A 311 1.37 -9.89 -6.25
C LEU A 311 0.09 -10.23 -5.48
N GLY A 312 -0.01 -9.81 -4.22
CA GLY A 312 -1.22 -9.96 -3.42
C GLY A 312 -2.43 -9.25 -4.05
N ASN A 313 -2.27 -7.99 -4.44
CA ASN A 313 -3.32 -7.24 -5.14
C ASN A 313 -3.76 -7.92 -6.43
N ALA A 314 -2.81 -8.39 -7.24
CA ALA A 314 -3.13 -9.14 -8.46
C ALA A 314 -3.85 -10.47 -8.15
N THR A 315 -3.47 -11.15 -7.06
CA THR A 315 -4.18 -12.34 -6.57
C THR A 315 -5.65 -12.02 -6.28
N ALA A 316 -5.91 -10.92 -5.54
CA ALA A 316 -7.28 -10.50 -5.25
C ALA A 316 -8.09 -10.21 -6.52
N ILE A 317 -7.47 -9.61 -7.53
CA ILE A 317 -8.11 -9.29 -8.80
C ILE A 317 -8.45 -10.57 -9.58
N VAL A 318 -7.42 -11.39 -9.87
CA VAL A 318 -7.58 -12.57 -10.74
C VAL A 318 -8.49 -13.61 -10.09
N VAL A 319 -8.28 -13.89 -8.79
CA VAL A 319 -9.11 -14.81 -8.02
C VAL A 319 -10.54 -14.26 -7.87
N GLY A 320 -10.68 -12.95 -7.59
CA GLY A 320 -11.97 -12.28 -7.48
C GLY A 320 -12.80 -12.39 -8.77
N GLN A 321 -12.16 -12.19 -9.92
CA GLN A 321 -12.83 -12.34 -11.23
C GLN A 321 -13.28 -13.79 -11.48
N GLU A 322 -12.47 -14.79 -11.14
CA GLU A 322 -12.87 -16.20 -11.23
C GLU A 322 -14.07 -16.54 -10.32
N LEU A 323 -14.06 -16.01 -9.08
CA LEU A 323 -15.18 -16.18 -8.15
C LEU A 323 -16.46 -15.52 -8.69
N GLY A 324 -16.36 -14.32 -9.26
CA GLY A 324 -17.48 -13.60 -9.88
C GLY A 324 -18.05 -14.32 -11.08
N ALA A 325 -17.19 -14.94 -11.90
CA ALA A 325 -17.58 -15.77 -13.04
C ALA A 325 -18.18 -17.14 -12.63
N ASP A 326 -18.35 -17.40 -11.34
CA ASP A 326 -18.85 -18.69 -10.78
C ASP A 326 -17.91 -19.89 -11.08
N ARG A 327 -16.65 -19.63 -11.45
CA ARG A 327 -15.63 -20.67 -11.72
C ARG A 327 -14.88 -21.03 -10.45
N LEU A 328 -15.57 -21.65 -9.48
CA LEU A 328 -15.06 -21.88 -8.13
C LEU A 328 -13.83 -22.81 -8.10
N THR A 329 -13.80 -23.84 -8.93
CA THR A 329 -12.64 -24.73 -9.08
C THR A 329 -11.45 -24.03 -9.73
N GLY A 330 -11.71 -23.17 -10.73
CA GLY A 330 -10.73 -22.29 -11.34
C GLY A 330 -10.12 -21.34 -10.33
N ALA A 331 -10.93 -20.68 -9.51
CA ALA A 331 -10.50 -19.78 -8.46
C ALA A 331 -9.57 -20.47 -7.44
N ARG A 332 -9.90 -21.69 -6.99
CA ARG A 332 -9.03 -22.49 -6.12
C ARG A 332 -7.68 -22.78 -6.77
N ARG A 333 -7.69 -23.23 -8.02
CA ARG A 333 -6.46 -23.52 -8.79
C ARG A 333 -5.60 -22.27 -8.95
N THR A 334 -6.22 -21.17 -9.35
CA THR A 334 -5.55 -19.86 -9.48
C THR A 334 -4.94 -19.40 -8.16
N ALA A 335 -5.64 -19.54 -7.04
CA ALA A 335 -5.12 -19.16 -5.73
C ALA A 335 -3.86 -19.97 -5.37
N TRP A 336 -3.86 -21.28 -5.55
CA TRP A 336 -2.68 -22.12 -5.29
C TRP A 336 -1.49 -21.77 -6.19
N ARG A 337 -1.74 -21.52 -7.48
CA ARG A 337 -0.71 -21.07 -8.42
C ARG A 337 -0.12 -19.71 -8.04
N MET A 338 -0.96 -18.77 -7.57
CA MET A 338 -0.51 -17.47 -7.10
C MET A 338 0.29 -17.57 -5.80
N LEU A 339 -0.11 -18.42 -4.86
CA LEU A 339 0.66 -18.72 -3.65
C LEU A 339 2.04 -19.28 -3.97
N THR A 340 2.11 -20.25 -4.91
CA THR A 340 3.38 -20.83 -5.35
C THR A 340 4.27 -19.80 -6.04
N LEU A 341 3.69 -18.96 -6.92
CA LEU A 341 4.41 -17.88 -7.58
C LEU A 341 4.93 -16.85 -6.59
N SER A 342 4.09 -16.47 -5.60
CA SER A 342 4.48 -15.55 -4.54
C SER A 342 5.63 -16.09 -3.73
N LEU A 343 5.56 -17.34 -3.26
CA LEU A 343 6.63 -17.98 -2.51
C LEU A 343 7.93 -18.06 -3.30
N ALA A 344 7.86 -18.48 -4.57
CA ALA A 344 9.04 -18.53 -5.45
C ALA A 344 9.67 -17.14 -5.64
N SER A 345 8.84 -16.13 -5.92
CA SER A 345 9.30 -14.74 -6.05
C SER A 345 9.96 -14.22 -4.78
N CYS A 346 9.39 -14.56 -3.60
CA CYS A 346 9.93 -14.14 -2.31
C CYS A 346 11.28 -14.80 -2.00
N VAL A 347 11.44 -16.05 -2.35
CA VAL A 347 12.74 -16.75 -2.20
C VAL A 347 13.81 -16.12 -3.09
N VAL A 348 13.47 -15.82 -4.35
CA VAL A 348 14.40 -15.13 -5.27
C VAL A 348 14.76 -13.74 -4.77
N MET A 349 13.76 -12.93 -4.39
CA MET A 349 13.98 -11.57 -3.92
C MET A 349 14.68 -11.54 -2.56
N GLY A 350 14.33 -12.43 -1.63
CA GLY A 350 15.02 -12.59 -0.35
C GLY A 350 16.48 -12.98 -0.52
N THR A 351 16.77 -13.90 -1.43
CA THR A 351 18.16 -14.27 -1.76
C THR A 351 18.92 -13.08 -2.35
N ALA A 352 18.31 -12.34 -3.29
CA ALA A 352 18.91 -11.14 -3.85
C ALA A 352 19.19 -10.09 -2.76
N LEU A 353 18.23 -9.85 -1.87
CA LEU A 353 18.40 -8.91 -0.75
C LEU A 353 19.51 -9.36 0.21
N ALA A 354 19.59 -10.67 0.54
CA ALA A 354 20.63 -11.20 1.40
C ALA A 354 22.04 -11.03 0.79
N VAL A 355 22.18 -11.22 -0.52
CA VAL A 355 23.43 -11.01 -1.26
C VAL A 355 23.79 -9.51 -1.30
N CYS A 356 22.80 -8.63 -1.50
CA CYS A 356 23.02 -7.18 -1.53
C CYS A 356 23.21 -6.56 -0.15
N ALA A 357 22.82 -7.23 0.94
CA ALA A 357 22.83 -6.74 2.30
C ALA A 357 24.16 -6.05 2.73
N PRO A 358 25.36 -6.56 2.44
CA PRO A 358 26.60 -5.93 2.86
C PRO A 358 26.95 -4.65 2.08
N PHE A 359 26.35 -4.44 0.90
CA PHE A 359 26.64 -3.29 0.04
C PHE A 359 25.73 -2.09 0.33
N ILE A 360 24.47 -2.35 0.70
CA ILE A 360 23.44 -1.33 0.87
C ILE A 360 23.76 -0.33 1.99
N PRO A 361 24.14 -0.73 3.22
CA PRO A 361 24.44 0.22 4.28
C PRO A 361 25.68 1.10 4.00
N ARG A 362 26.56 0.69 3.07
CA ARG A 362 27.73 1.48 2.67
C ARG A 362 27.36 2.77 1.91
N ILE A 363 26.17 2.83 1.36
CA ILE A 363 25.64 4.02 0.68
C ILE A 363 25.33 5.13 1.71
N TYR A 364 25.07 4.75 2.96
CA TYR A 364 24.76 5.68 4.04
C TYR A 364 26.04 6.18 4.72
N ASN A 365 26.12 7.50 4.92
CA ASN A 365 27.23 8.10 5.66
C ASN A 365 26.97 8.01 7.18
N THR A 366 27.29 6.87 7.77
CA THR A 366 27.04 6.55 9.17
C THR A 366 28.22 5.73 9.75
N GLU A 367 28.22 5.52 11.06
CA GLU A 367 29.23 4.73 11.77
C GLU A 367 29.26 3.28 11.28
N GLU A 368 30.46 2.67 11.33
CA GLU A 368 30.66 1.29 10.89
C GLU A 368 29.83 0.30 11.73
N SER A 369 29.68 0.56 13.02
CA SER A 369 28.83 -0.21 13.94
C SER A 369 27.36 -0.28 13.46
N ILE A 370 26.82 0.85 13.00
CA ILE A 370 25.45 0.95 12.47
C ILE A 370 25.34 0.23 11.12
N ARG A 371 26.37 0.33 10.26
CA ARG A 371 26.40 -0.38 8.96
C ARG A 371 26.40 -1.88 9.15
N LEU A 372 27.20 -2.41 10.07
CA LEU A 372 27.25 -3.83 10.38
C LEU A 372 25.91 -4.31 10.93
N LEU A 373 25.35 -3.57 11.90
CA LEU A 373 24.05 -3.90 12.47
C LEU A 373 22.92 -3.86 11.43
N ALA A 374 22.91 -2.86 10.55
CA ALA A 374 21.94 -2.78 9.44
C ALA A 374 22.10 -3.94 8.47
N THR A 375 23.34 -4.38 8.17
CA THR A 375 23.60 -5.55 7.33
C THR A 375 22.99 -6.82 7.92
N GLU A 376 23.17 -7.05 9.23
CA GLU A 376 22.59 -8.19 9.91
C GLU A 376 21.06 -8.15 9.92
N LEU A 377 20.46 -6.99 10.21
CA LEU A 377 19.02 -6.79 10.18
C LEU A 377 18.44 -7.02 8.77
N ILE A 378 19.11 -6.54 7.72
CA ILE A 378 18.69 -6.77 6.33
C ILE A 378 18.73 -8.26 5.98
N ARG A 379 19.75 -9.00 6.45
CA ARG A 379 19.82 -10.46 6.27
C ARG A 379 18.68 -11.18 6.98
N MET A 380 18.31 -10.75 8.20
CA MET A 380 17.16 -11.32 8.90
C MET A 380 15.84 -10.98 8.20
N ALA A 381 15.67 -9.75 7.72
CA ALA A 381 14.52 -9.37 6.89
C ALA A 381 14.43 -10.23 5.63
N ALA A 382 15.55 -10.45 4.94
CA ALA A 382 15.62 -11.32 3.76
C ALA A 382 15.22 -12.77 4.06
N LEU A 383 15.62 -13.29 5.22
CA LEU A 383 15.26 -14.64 5.68
C LEU A 383 13.75 -14.74 5.97
N CYS A 384 13.14 -13.71 6.56
CA CYS A 384 11.71 -13.67 6.88
C CYS A 384 10.83 -13.33 5.66
N MET A 385 11.40 -12.84 4.57
CA MET A 385 10.68 -12.39 3.39
C MET A 385 9.74 -13.43 2.76
N PRO A 386 10.11 -14.73 2.65
CA PRO A 386 9.19 -15.78 2.18
C PRO A 386 7.94 -15.92 3.04
N LEU A 387 8.06 -15.75 4.37
CA LEU A 387 6.91 -15.79 5.29
C LEU A 387 5.98 -14.61 5.04
N TYR A 388 6.55 -13.41 4.97
CA TYR A 388 5.79 -12.19 4.71
C TYR A 388 5.02 -12.25 3.37
N GLY A 389 5.70 -12.64 2.29
CA GLY A 389 5.08 -12.71 0.97
C GLY A 389 4.01 -13.81 0.86
N PHE A 390 4.25 -14.97 1.51
CA PHE A 390 3.26 -16.05 1.56
C PHE A 390 2.01 -15.61 2.34
N ALA A 391 2.18 -15.07 3.54
CA ALA A 391 1.08 -14.54 4.37
C ALA A 391 0.30 -13.43 3.63
N THR A 392 1.00 -12.54 2.91
CA THR A 392 0.36 -11.49 2.10
C THR A 392 -0.53 -12.09 1.01
N CYS A 393 -0.06 -13.10 0.29
CA CYS A 393 -0.85 -13.75 -0.76
C CYS A 393 -2.07 -14.50 -0.17
N GLU A 394 -1.94 -15.12 1.00
CA GLU A 394 -3.05 -15.74 1.73
C GLU A 394 -4.08 -14.68 2.17
N TYR A 395 -3.63 -13.57 2.72
CA TYR A 395 -4.47 -12.42 3.09
C TYR A 395 -5.35 -11.97 1.91
N PHE A 396 -4.73 -11.72 0.75
CA PHE A 396 -5.45 -11.27 -0.43
C PHE A 396 -6.36 -12.36 -1.03
N THR A 397 -6.00 -13.63 -0.91
CA THR A 397 -6.85 -14.76 -1.29
C THR A 397 -8.11 -14.83 -0.44
N LEU A 398 -7.97 -14.75 0.89
CA LEU A 398 -9.11 -14.76 1.83
C LEU A 398 -10.02 -13.54 1.58
N ARG A 399 -9.41 -12.38 1.34
CA ARG A 399 -10.11 -11.13 1.06
C ARG A 399 -10.90 -11.17 -0.24
N SER A 400 -10.41 -11.83 -1.30
CA SER A 400 -11.10 -11.93 -2.60
C SER A 400 -12.49 -12.59 -2.50
N GLY A 401 -12.70 -13.47 -1.52
CA GLY A 401 -13.98 -14.10 -1.19
C GLY A 401 -14.84 -13.32 -0.17
N GLY A 402 -14.46 -12.07 0.14
CA GLY A 402 -15.22 -11.21 1.06
C GLY A 402 -15.08 -11.55 2.55
N LYS A 403 -14.10 -12.37 2.94
CA LYS A 403 -13.83 -12.75 4.34
C LYS A 403 -13.00 -11.70 5.08
N THR A 404 -13.41 -10.43 4.99
CA THR A 404 -12.65 -9.28 5.48
C THR A 404 -12.47 -9.24 7.00
N PHE A 405 -13.41 -9.79 7.77
CA PHE A 405 -13.22 -9.91 9.21
C PHE A 405 -12.15 -10.94 9.58
N ILE A 406 -12.09 -12.05 8.83
CA ILE A 406 -11.03 -13.06 9.03
C ILE A 406 -9.67 -12.45 8.66
N THR A 407 -9.60 -11.67 7.59
CA THR A 407 -8.34 -11.02 7.20
C THR A 407 -7.88 -9.98 8.22
N PHE A 408 -8.80 -9.25 8.83
CA PHE A 408 -8.50 -8.34 9.94
C PHE A 408 -7.91 -9.08 11.16
N LEU A 409 -8.53 -10.20 11.57
CA LEU A 409 -7.98 -11.02 12.66
C LEU A 409 -6.61 -11.62 12.31
N PHE A 410 -6.47 -12.06 11.08
CA PHE A 410 -5.26 -12.67 10.56
C PHE A 410 -4.07 -11.70 10.50
N ASP A 411 -4.29 -10.43 10.20
CA ASP A 411 -3.25 -9.44 10.01
C ASP A 411 -3.07 -8.54 11.24
N SER A 412 -3.96 -7.58 11.45
CA SER A 412 -3.78 -6.57 12.49
C SER A 412 -3.96 -7.10 13.91
N CYS A 413 -4.97 -7.96 14.16
CA CYS A 413 -5.11 -8.57 15.47
C CYS A 413 -3.90 -9.42 15.84
N PHE A 414 -3.35 -10.18 14.90
CA PHE A 414 -2.13 -10.95 15.13
C PHE A 414 -0.96 -10.03 15.49
N THR A 415 -0.78 -8.94 14.76
CA THR A 415 0.28 -7.95 15.06
C THR A 415 0.16 -7.42 16.49
N TRP A 416 -1.04 -7.00 16.92
CA TRP A 416 -1.26 -6.42 18.24
C TRP A 416 -1.25 -7.42 19.39
N VAL A 417 -1.70 -8.65 19.15
CA VAL A 417 -1.81 -9.68 20.20
C VAL A 417 -0.53 -10.52 20.31
N VAL A 418 0.22 -10.67 19.23
CA VAL A 418 1.41 -11.54 19.20
C VAL A 418 2.69 -10.72 19.00
N SER A 419 2.80 -9.98 17.87
CA SER A 419 4.07 -9.35 17.49
C SER A 419 4.45 -8.20 18.44
N VAL A 420 3.51 -7.32 18.78
CA VAL A 420 3.76 -6.17 19.68
C VAL A 420 4.10 -6.61 21.11
N PRO A 421 3.32 -7.49 21.78
CA PRO A 421 3.68 -7.96 23.11
C PRO A 421 5.00 -8.71 23.12
N MET A 422 5.29 -9.52 22.09
CA MET A 422 6.57 -10.22 21.97
C MET A 422 7.75 -9.24 21.83
N ALA A 423 7.63 -8.24 20.94
CA ALA A 423 8.64 -7.21 20.78
C ALA A 423 8.85 -6.44 22.10
N TYR A 424 7.77 -6.09 22.79
CA TYR A 424 7.84 -5.41 24.09
C TYR A 424 8.55 -6.26 25.15
N CYS A 425 8.15 -7.52 25.31
CA CYS A 425 8.74 -8.42 26.30
C CYS A 425 10.22 -8.69 26.01
N LEU A 426 10.55 -9.04 24.77
CA LEU A 426 11.93 -9.35 24.39
C LEU A 426 12.84 -8.11 24.49
N SER A 427 12.33 -6.91 24.14
CA SER A 427 13.12 -5.69 24.19
C SER A 427 13.40 -5.23 25.61
N ARG A 428 12.49 -5.43 26.56
CA ARG A 428 12.60 -4.89 27.93
C ARG A 428 13.10 -5.90 28.95
N PHE A 429 12.73 -7.17 28.83
CA PHE A 429 12.98 -8.17 29.87
C PHE A 429 14.06 -9.18 29.52
N THR A 430 14.70 -9.08 28.34
CA THR A 430 15.78 -9.97 27.94
C THR A 430 17.04 -9.18 27.59
N GLY A 431 18.22 -9.83 27.66
CA GLY A 431 19.50 -9.28 27.19
C GLY A 431 19.78 -9.54 25.71
N LEU A 432 18.78 -9.99 24.92
CA LEU A 432 19.01 -10.39 23.53
C LEU A 432 19.38 -9.20 22.63
N ASN A 433 20.24 -9.45 21.64
CA ASN A 433 20.58 -8.48 20.62
C ASN A 433 19.32 -8.13 19.77
N ILE A 434 19.22 -6.90 19.29
CA ILE A 434 18.12 -6.42 18.44
C ILE A 434 17.91 -7.28 17.19
N VAL A 435 18.97 -7.85 16.62
CA VAL A 435 18.91 -8.74 15.45
C VAL A 435 18.11 -10.00 15.76
N VAL A 436 18.36 -10.58 16.95
CA VAL A 436 17.66 -11.78 17.43
C VAL A 436 16.20 -11.46 17.76
N ILE A 437 15.96 -10.32 18.41
CA ILE A 437 14.58 -9.86 18.71
C ILE A 437 13.81 -9.65 17.41
N TYR A 438 14.42 -9.00 16.42
CA TYR A 438 13.81 -8.76 15.10
C TYR A 438 13.46 -10.08 14.40
N LEU A 439 14.38 -11.05 14.44
CA LEU A 439 14.15 -12.38 13.86
C LEU A 439 12.98 -13.11 14.54
N PHE A 440 12.93 -13.11 15.88
CA PHE A 440 11.83 -13.77 16.60
C PHE A 440 10.49 -13.13 16.31
N VAL A 441 10.40 -11.80 16.33
CA VAL A 441 9.14 -11.08 16.11
C VAL A 441 8.62 -11.29 14.69
N ASN A 442 9.48 -11.19 13.67
CA ASN A 442 9.07 -11.43 12.28
C ASN A 442 8.94 -12.93 11.96
N GLY A 443 9.68 -13.79 12.65
CA GLY A 443 9.58 -15.23 12.53
C GLY A 443 8.24 -15.80 13.01
N MET A 444 7.51 -15.06 13.90
CA MET A 444 6.15 -15.45 14.32
C MET A 444 5.16 -15.48 13.17
N ASP A 445 5.46 -14.84 12.04
CA ASP A 445 4.64 -14.93 10.83
C ASP A 445 4.52 -16.38 10.32
N ILE A 446 5.35 -17.32 10.78
CA ILE A 446 5.17 -18.75 10.49
C ILE A 446 3.83 -19.27 11.02
N ILE A 447 3.38 -18.78 12.19
CA ILE A 447 2.06 -19.14 12.75
C ILE A 447 0.97 -18.54 11.87
N LYS A 448 1.16 -17.31 11.43
CA LYS A 448 0.27 -16.60 10.51
C LYS A 448 0.14 -17.39 9.20
N CYS A 449 1.26 -17.79 8.59
CA CYS A 449 1.27 -18.64 7.40
C CYS A 449 0.55 -19.98 7.64
N ALA A 450 0.78 -20.64 8.76
CA ALA A 450 0.12 -21.92 9.05
C ALA A 450 -1.41 -21.79 9.18
N ILE A 451 -1.89 -20.74 9.85
CA ILE A 451 -3.33 -20.44 9.96
C ILE A 451 -3.91 -20.10 8.59
N GLY A 452 -3.24 -19.23 7.82
CA GLY A 452 -3.66 -18.83 6.48
C GLY A 452 -3.74 -20.03 5.53
N PHE A 453 -2.71 -20.90 5.55
CA PHE A 453 -2.69 -22.13 4.75
C PHE A 453 -3.90 -23.03 5.03
N VAL A 454 -4.23 -23.24 6.31
CA VAL A 454 -5.40 -24.05 6.71
C VAL A 454 -6.69 -23.41 6.21
N LEU A 455 -6.85 -22.08 6.33
CA LEU A 455 -8.03 -21.35 5.89
C LEU A 455 -8.19 -21.40 4.36
N VAL A 456 -7.08 -21.19 3.62
CA VAL A 456 -7.08 -21.28 2.16
C VAL A 456 -7.40 -22.71 1.71
N LYS A 457 -6.79 -23.72 2.31
CA LYS A 457 -7.04 -25.14 2.00
C LYS A 457 -8.49 -25.55 2.25
N LYS A 458 -9.07 -25.12 3.39
CA LYS A 458 -10.51 -25.35 3.68
C LYS A 458 -11.45 -24.66 2.70
N GLY A 459 -10.97 -23.68 1.93
CA GLY A 459 -11.77 -22.97 0.94
C GLY A 459 -12.87 -22.09 1.53
N VAL A 460 -12.71 -21.59 2.77
CA VAL A 460 -13.70 -20.71 3.43
C VAL A 460 -13.97 -19.41 2.66
N TRP A 461 -13.05 -19.02 1.78
CA TRP A 461 -13.06 -17.84 0.95
C TRP A 461 -13.73 -18.07 -0.41
N VAL A 462 -14.00 -19.32 -0.81
CA VAL A 462 -14.55 -19.68 -2.14
C VAL A 462 -16.03 -19.34 -2.17
N ARG A 463 -16.34 -18.08 -2.38
CA ARG A 463 -17.71 -17.55 -2.38
C ARG A 463 -17.90 -16.51 -3.48
N ASN A 464 -19.02 -16.60 -4.18
CA ASN A 464 -19.50 -15.57 -5.10
C ASN A 464 -20.43 -14.62 -4.32
N ILE A 465 -19.89 -13.48 -3.87
CA ILE A 465 -20.63 -12.51 -3.03
C ILE A 465 -21.54 -11.57 -3.82
N VAL A 466 -21.44 -11.57 -5.15
CA VAL A 466 -22.30 -10.75 -6.02
C VAL A 466 -23.54 -11.51 -6.51
N LYS A 467 -23.65 -12.78 -6.15
CA LYS A 467 -24.81 -13.64 -6.43
C LYS A 467 -25.76 -13.74 -5.21
N GLU A 468 -25.20 -13.45 -4.02
CA GLU A 468 -25.92 -13.35 -2.76
C GLU A 468 -26.60 -11.97 -2.64
#